data_cb860eaa9ca2a477952d5e2acc85bd81
#
_entry.id   cb860eaa9ca2a477952d5e2acc85bd81
#
_cell.length_a   1.000
_cell.length_b   1.000
_cell.length_c   1.000
_cell.angle_alpha   90.00
_cell.angle_beta   90.00
_cell.angle_gamma   90.00
#
_symmetry.space_group_name_H-M   'P 1'
#
loop_
_entity.id
_entity.type
_entity.pdbx_description
1 polymer ?
#
loop_
_entity_poly.entity_id
_entity_poly.type
_entity_poly.pdbx_seq_one_letter_code
_entity_poly.pdbx_strand_id
1 'polypeptide(L)'
;MPRIDANVVLRYLTDEPADQAVQVARLFDRAAAELVTLTVDEIVVAEVVWTLKSHYHLERAAITEVMLQFLAADGIECRNGSAVLRALVLMGEKNVDFADALVCARMLDEGEVELYSFDRELDRVEGIRRLEPG
;
A
#
# COMPACT_ATOMS: atom_id res chain seq x y z
N MET A 1 5.26 16.05 -11.62
CA MET A 1 4.89 15.74 -10.23
C MET A 1 6.01 14.93 -9.58
N PRO A 2 6.59 15.44 -8.50
CA PRO A 2 7.62 14.69 -7.80
C PRO A 2 7.10 13.37 -7.24
N ARG A 3 7.96 12.37 -7.24
CA ARG A 3 7.68 11.08 -6.61
C ARG A 3 8.41 10.97 -5.29
N ILE A 4 7.86 10.20 -4.37
CA ILE A 4 8.51 9.89 -3.11
C ILE A 4 8.72 8.38 -3.01
N ASP A 5 9.80 7.99 -2.37
CA ASP A 5 10.14 6.57 -2.18
C ASP A 5 9.67 6.06 -0.83
N ALA A 6 9.91 4.77 -0.58
CA ALA A 6 9.47 4.13 0.64
C ALA A 6 10.08 4.75 1.90
N ASN A 7 11.35 5.17 1.85
CA ASN A 7 11.99 5.77 3.01
C ASN A 7 11.35 7.11 3.40
N VAL A 8 10.98 7.93 2.43
CA VAL A 8 10.26 9.18 2.70
C VAL A 8 8.93 8.88 3.40
N VAL A 9 8.16 7.92 2.87
CA VAL A 9 6.89 7.53 3.49
C VAL A 9 7.10 6.99 4.90
N LEU A 10 8.08 6.11 5.08
CA LEU A 10 8.36 5.52 6.39
C LEU A 10 8.80 6.57 7.42
N ARG A 11 9.62 7.55 7.03
CA ARG A 11 10.00 8.65 7.93
C ARG A 11 8.79 9.46 8.37
N TYR A 12 7.86 9.68 7.46
CA TYR A 12 6.62 10.37 7.78
C TYR A 12 5.75 9.56 8.76
N LEU A 13 5.59 8.26 8.50
CA LEU A 13 4.72 7.41 9.31
C LEU A 13 5.31 7.08 10.68
N THR A 14 6.62 6.87 10.77
CA THR A 14 7.28 6.43 11.99
C THR A 14 7.92 7.54 12.81
N ASP A 15 8.07 8.73 12.21
CA ASP A 15 8.67 9.90 12.84
C ASP A 15 10.12 9.68 13.31
N GLU A 16 10.84 8.79 12.62
CA GLU A 16 12.22 8.47 12.94
C GLU A 16 13.05 8.12 11.69
N PRO A 17 14.38 8.38 11.69
CA PRO A 17 15.09 9.16 12.72
C PRO A 17 14.66 10.63 12.73
N ALA A 18 14.76 11.28 13.89
CA ALA A 18 14.16 12.59 14.13
C ALA A 18 14.57 13.68 13.14
N ASP A 19 15.83 13.73 12.72
CA ASP A 19 16.34 14.73 11.77
C ASP A 19 15.69 14.57 10.39
N GLN A 20 15.60 13.34 9.90
CA GLN A 20 14.97 13.06 8.59
C GLN A 20 13.45 13.23 8.67
N ALA A 21 12.83 12.86 9.78
CA ALA A 21 11.39 13.03 9.98
C ALA A 21 10.99 14.50 9.91
N VAL A 22 11.80 15.41 10.47
CA VAL A 22 11.57 16.84 10.38
C VAL A 22 11.67 17.33 8.91
N GLN A 23 12.65 16.84 8.17
CA GLN A 23 12.80 17.19 6.75
C GLN A 23 11.59 16.71 5.93
N VAL A 24 11.12 15.50 6.20
CA VAL A 24 9.98 14.93 5.51
C VAL A 24 8.71 15.69 5.85
N ALA A 25 8.49 16.03 7.12
CA ALA A 25 7.34 16.82 7.53
C ALA A 25 7.30 18.18 6.80
N ARG A 26 8.44 18.81 6.65
CA ARG A 26 8.54 20.06 5.89
C ARG A 26 8.20 19.88 4.41
N LEU A 27 8.61 18.76 3.83
CA LEU A 27 8.28 18.45 2.44
C LEU A 27 6.76 18.35 2.26
N PHE A 28 6.08 17.62 3.12
CA PHE A 28 4.63 17.47 3.03
C PHE A 28 3.90 18.79 3.30
N ASP A 29 4.36 19.58 4.25
CA ASP A 29 3.80 20.90 4.53
C ASP A 29 3.92 21.84 3.32
N ARG A 30 5.11 21.86 2.68
CA ARG A 30 5.32 22.67 1.48
C ARG A 30 4.46 22.19 0.32
N ALA A 31 4.34 20.87 0.13
CA ALA A 31 3.54 20.31 -0.95
C ALA A 31 2.07 20.74 -0.78
N ALA A 32 1.55 20.66 0.44
CA ALA A 32 0.19 21.09 0.73
C ALA A 32 0.00 22.59 0.52
N ALA A 33 0.94 23.41 1.00
CA ALA A 33 0.87 24.87 0.90
C ALA A 33 0.99 25.37 -0.54
N GLU A 34 1.83 24.74 -1.36
CA GLU A 34 2.08 25.11 -2.75
C GLU A 34 1.16 24.39 -3.73
N LEU A 35 0.25 23.57 -3.24
CA LEU A 35 -0.63 22.72 -4.04
C LEU A 35 0.15 21.82 -5.02
N VAL A 36 1.31 21.34 -4.57
CA VAL A 36 2.13 20.38 -5.30
C VAL A 36 1.73 18.97 -4.90
N THR A 37 1.53 18.11 -5.89
CA THR A 37 1.19 16.72 -5.65
C THR A 37 2.46 15.87 -5.59
N LEU A 38 2.55 15.06 -4.53
CA LEU A 38 3.60 14.05 -4.37
C LEU A 38 3.02 12.70 -4.78
N THR A 39 3.68 12.04 -5.73
CA THR A 39 3.20 10.77 -6.30
C THR A 39 3.87 9.59 -5.63
N VAL A 40 3.07 8.59 -5.28
CA VAL A 40 3.52 7.32 -4.70
C VAL A 40 3.21 6.20 -5.69
N ASP A 41 4.24 5.44 -6.07
CA ASP A 41 4.05 4.25 -6.91
C ASP A 41 3.55 3.07 -6.08
N GLU A 42 2.81 2.18 -6.72
CA GLU A 42 2.29 0.97 -6.04
C GLU A 42 3.39 0.07 -5.49
N ILE A 43 4.56 0.01 -6.15
CA ILE A 43 5.69 -0.75 -5.63
C ILE A 43 6.23 -0.13 -4.34
N VAL A 44 6.17 1.19 -4.23
CA VAL A 44 6.54 1.90 -3.00
C VAL A 44 5.57 1.54 -1.87
N VAL A 45 4.28 1.50 -2.15
CA VAL A 45 3.28 1.06 -1.17
C VAL A 45 3.58 -0.36 -0.69
N ALA A 46 3.90 -1.27 -1.61
CA ALA A 46 4.24 -2.66 -1.27
C ALA A 46 5.46 -2.72 -0.34
N GLU A 47 6.48 -1.94 -0.62
CA GLU A 47 7.70 -1.89 0.20
C GLU A 47 7.43 -1.32 1.59
N VAL A 48 6.64 -0.27 1.69
CA VAL A 48 6.22 0.31 2.97
C VAL A 48 5.42 -0.70 3.80
N VAL A 49 4.44 -1.35 3.19
CA VAL A 49 3.62 -2.38 3.86
C VAL A 49 4.50 -3.51 4.39
N TRP A 50 5.41 -4.01 3.55
CA TRP A 50 6.33 -5.07 3.95
C TRP A 50 7.19 -4.66 5.15
N THR A 51 7.73 -3.44 5.13
CA THR A 51 8.57 -2.93 6.21
C THR A 51 7.78 -2.73 7.50
N LEU A 52 6.57 -2.19 7.42
CA LEU A 52 5.72 -2.02 8.59
C LEU A 52 5.38 -3.35 9.24
N LYS A 53 5.21 -4.39 8.44
CA LYS A 53 4.93 -5.73 8.95
C LYS A 53 6.18 -6.40 9.52
N SER A 54 7.28 -6.44 8.75
CA SER A 54 8.45 -7.25 9.08
C SER A 54 9.39 -6.57 10.07
N HIS A 55 9.54 -5.26 9.98
CA HIS A 55 10.45 -4.50 10.86
C HIS A 55 9.74 -3.92 12.07
N TYR A 56 8.57 -3.34 11.87
CA TYR A 56 7.80 -2.71 12.97
C TYR A 56 6.77 -3.64 13.58
N HIS A 57 6.59 -4.84 13.03
CA HIS A 57 5.70 -5.90 13.55
C HIS A 57 4.24 -5.48 13.68
N LEU A 58 3.78 -4.59 12.83
CA LEU A 58 2.37 -4.22 12.77
C LEU A 58 1.54 -5.34 12.15
N GLU A 59 0.34 -5.53 12.65
CA GLU A 59 -0.61 -6.45 12.04
C GLU A 59 -1.20 -5.84 10.76
N ARG A 60 -1.64 -6.71 9.85
CA ARG A 60 -2.15 -6.28 8.54
C ARG A 60 -3.31 -5.30 8.66
N ALA A 61 -4.24 -5.51 9.60
CA ALA A 61 -5.35 -4.59 9.81
C ALA A 61 -4.90 -3.20 10.21
N ALA A 62 -3.88 -3.10 11.08
CA ALA A 62 -3.31 -1.83 11.49
C ALA A 62 -2.59 -1.14 10.34
N ILE A 63 -1.86 -1.89 9.53
CA ILE A 63 -1.17 -1.36 8.35
C ILE A 63 -2.19 -0.79 7.36
N THR A 64 -3.28 -1.51 7.11
CA THR A 64 -4.36 -1.04 6.24
C THR A 64 -4.88 0.32 6.70
N GLU A 65 -5.17 0.47 7.98
CA GLU A 65 -5.69 1.72 8.53
C GLU A 65 -4.71 2.87 8.34
N VAL A 66 -3.44 2.67 8.68
CA VAL A 66 -2.38 3.67 8.54
C VAL A 66 -2.21 4.08 7.09
N MET A 67 -2.15 3.11 6.17
CA MET A 67 -1.93 3.39 4.76
C MET A 67 -3.14 4.05 4.09
N LEU A 68 -4.35 3.68 4.45
CA LEU A 68 -5.53 4.34 3.93
C LEU A 68 -5.56 5.82 4.33
N GLN A 69 -5.20 6.14 5.57
CA GLN A 69 -5.12 7.52 6.04
C GLN A 69 -4.03 8.29 5.30
N PHE A 70 -2.86 7.69 5.12
CA PHE A 70 -1.75 8.33 4.41
C PHE A 70 -2.13 8.65 2.97
N LEU A 71 -2.69 7.68 2.25
CA LEU A 71 -3.03 7.85 0.84
C LEU A 71 -4.20 8.78 0.61
N ALA A 72 -5.01 9.04 1.64
CA ALA A 72 -6.12 9.99 1.59
C ALA A 72 -5.69 11.43 1.91
N ALA A 73 -4.44 11.64 2.32
CA ALA A 73 -3.97 12.96 2.72
C ALA A 73 -3.87 13.90 1.51
N ASP A 74 -4.11 15.18 1.75
CA ASP A 74 -3.98 16.21 0.70
C ASP A 74 -2.54 16.25 0.17
N GLY A 75 -2.42 16.37 -1.16
CA GLY A 75 -1.13 16.45 -1.82
C GLY A 75 -0.48 15.09 -2.08
N ILE A 76 -1.13 13.99 -1.73
CA ILE A 76 -0.64 12.64 -2.03
C ILE A 76 -1.50 12.02 -3.13
N GLU A 77 -0.85 11.50 -4.16
CA GLU A 77 -1.51 10.76 -5.23
C GLU A 77 -0.83 9.42 -5.43
N CYS A 78 -1.61 8.36 -5.43
CA CYS A 78 -1.11 6.99 -5.62
C CYS A 78 -1.38 6.53 -7.05
N ARG A 79 -0.35 6.00 -7.70
CA ARG A 79 -0.52 5.35 -9.01
C ARG A 79 -1.34 4.08 -8.85
N ASN A 80 -2.29 3.90 -9.79
CA ASN A 80 -3.27 2.82 -9.72
C ASN A 80 -3.98 2.80 -8.36
N GLY A 81 -4.34 3.99 -7.88
CA GLY A 81 -4.85 4.19 -6.53
C GLY A 81 -6.06 3.33 -6.19
N SER A 82 -7.00 3.14 -7.13
CA SER A 82 -8.18 2.31 -6.84
C SER A 82 -7.81 0.86 -6.57
N ALA A 83 -6.87 0.28 -7.34
CA ALA A 83 -6.40 -1.08 -7.12
C ALA A 83 -5.60 -1.18 -5.81
N VAL A 84 -4.76 -0.19 -5.50
CA VAL A 84 -3.99 -0.14 -4.25
C VAL A 84 -4.92 -0.07 -3.03
N LEU A 85 -5.92 0.82 -3.07
CA LEU A 85 -6.87 0.94 -1.97
C LEU A 85 -7.65 -0.36 -1.76
N ARG A 86 -8.10 -0.99 -2.85
CA ARG A 86 -8.79 -2.27 -2.78
C ARG A 86 -7.89 -3.36 -2.19
N ALA A 87 -6.61 -3.39 -2.60
CA ALA A 87 -5.64 -4.35 -2.07
C ALA A 87 -5.41 -4.16 -0.57
N LEU A 88 -5.31 -2.91 -0.11
CA LEU A 88 -5.16 -2.61 1.31
C LEU A 88 -6.38 -3.10 2.11
N VAL A 89 -7.58 -2.89 1.60
CA VAL A 89 -8.81 -3.36 2.24
C VAL A 89 -8.85 -4.89 2.28
N LEU A 90 -8.50 -5.56 1.18
CA LEU A 90 -8.43 -7.03 1.12
C LEU A 90 -7.41 -7.57 2.13
N MET A 91 -6.25 -6.94 2.22
CA MET A 91 -5.22 -7.34 3.19
C MET A 91 -5.76 -7.26 4.62
N GLY A 92 -6.40 -6.16 4.97
CA GLY A 92 -6.92 -5.95 6.32
C GLY A 92 -8.12 -6.85 6.67
N GLU A 93 -9.04 -7.02 5.74
CA GLU A 93 -10.26 -7.79 5.98
C GLU A 93 -10.07 -9.29 5.83
N LYS A 94 -9.29 -9.72 4.85
CA LYS A 94 -9.11 -11.14 4.52
C LYS A 94 -7.80 -11.71 5.02
N ASN A 95 -6.94 -10.87 5.57
CA ASN A 95 -5.63 -11.26 6.08
C ASN A 95 -4.78 -11.98 5.03
N VAL A 96 -4.72 -11.41 3.84
CA VAL A 96 -3.84 -11.86 2.76
C VAL A 96 -2.69 -10.87 2.58
N ASP A 97 -1.59 -11.36 2.00
CA ASP A 97 -0.43 -10.50 1.77
C ASP A 97 -0.76 -9.40 0.76
N PHE A 98 -0.17 -8.21 0.95
CA PHE A 98 -0.48 -7.05 0.10
C PHE A 98 -0.19 -7.29 -1.37
N ALA A 99 0.97 -7.87 -1.69
CA ALA A 99 1.34 -8.12 -3.09
C ALA A 99 0.32 -9.03 -3.77
N ASP A 100 -0.10 -10.09 -3.09
CA ASP A 100 -1.12 -11.01 -3.59
C ASP A 100 -2.48 -10.32 -3.70
N ALA A 101 -2.82 -9.51 -2.70
CA ALA A 101 -4.06 -8.73 -2.73
C ALA A 101 -4.08 -7.75 -3.91
N LEU A 102 -2.94 -7.16 -4.25
CA LEU A 102 -2.83 -6.24 -5.38
C LEU A 102 -3.03 -6.97 -6.71
N VAL A 103 -2.44 -8.15 -6.85
CA VAL A 103 -2.68 -8.99 -8.04
C VAL A 103 -4.17 -9.30 -8.17
N CYS A 104 -4.82 -9.71 -7.09
CA CYS A 104 -6.25 -10.00 -7.08
C CYS A 104 -7.09 -8.76 -7.43
N ALA A 105 -6.76 -7.61 -6.85
CA ALA A 105 -7.49 -6.37 -7.13
C ALA A 105 -7.40 -5.99 -8.61
N ARG A 106 -6.23 -6.13 -9.21
CA ARG A 106 -6.05 -5.89 -10.64
C ARG A 106 -6.83 -6.87 -11.50
N MET A 107 -6.80 -8.14 -11.13
CA MET A 107 -7.56 -9.17 -11.84
C MET A 107 -9.04 -8.85 -11.84
N LEU A 108 -9.58 -8.49 -10.68
CA LEU A 108 -11.00 -8.15 -10.55
C LEU A 108 -11.36 -6.93 -11.39
N ASP A 109 -10.49 -5.93 -11.44
CA ASP A 109 -10.70 -4.73 -12.26
C ASP A 109 -10.69 -5.06 -13.75
N GLU A 110 -9.91 -6.06 -14.17
CA GLU A 110 -9.77 -6.48 -15.54
C GLU A 110 -10.74 -7.60 -15.95
N GLY A 111 -11.58 -8.05 -15.02
CA GLY A 111 -12.54 -9.14 -15.26
C GLY A 111 -11.92 -10.52 -15.31
N GLU A 112 -10.72 -10.69 -14.78
CA GLU A 112 -10.02 -11.97 -14.70
C GLU A 112 -10.34 -12.68 -13.39
N VAL A 113 -10.42 -14.00 -13.43
CA VAL A 113 -10.90 -14.81 -12.30
C VAL A 113 -9.88 -15.84 -11.83
N GLU A 114 -9.10 -16.43 -12.75
CA GLU A 114 -8.26 -17.57 -12.44
C GLU A 114 -6.84 -17.17 -12.10
N LEU A 115 -6.33 -17.65 -10.96
CA LEU A 115 -4.98 -17.36 -10.48
C LEU A 115 -4.30 -18.65 -10.05
N TYR A 116 -3.19 -18.97 -10.69
CA TYR A 116 -2.35 -20.09 -10.26
C TYR A 116 -1.53 -19.67 -9.03
N SER A 117 -1.69 -20.39 -7.95
CA SER A 117 -0.93 -20.15 -6.73
C SER A 117 -1.00 -21.37 -5.80
N PHE A 118 0.06 -21.58 -5.05
CA PHE A 118 0.07 -22.56 -3.97
C PHE A 118 -0.44 -21.95 -2.64
N ASP A 119 -0.59 -20.64 -2.57
CA ASP A 119 -1.00 -19.96 -1.34
C ASP A 119 -2.51 -20.06 -1.13
N ARG A 120 -2.90 -20.89 -0.17
CA ARG A 120 -4.31 -21.12 0.15
C ARG A 120 -5.02 -19.92 0.76
N GLU A 121 -4.26 -18.95 1.25
CA GLU A 121 -4.88 -17.70 1.76
C GLU A 121 -5.65 -16.98 0.67
N LEU A 122 -5.27 -17.17 -0.59
CA LEU A 122 -5.96 -16.57 -1.73
C LEU A 122 -7.39 -17.12 -1.94
N ASP A 123 -7.71 -18.25 -1.36
CA ASP A 123 -9.09 -18.78 -1.36
C ASP A 123 -10.05 -17.84 -0.60
N ARG A 124 -9.52 -16.96 0.23
CA ARG A 124 -10.31 -15.98 0.99
C ARG A 124 -10.81 -14.82 0.14
N VAL A 125 -10.24 -14.63 -1.05
CA VAL A 125 -10.59 -13.49 -1.90
C VAL A 125 -11.79 -13.84 -2.77
N GLU A 126 -12.91 -13.18 -2.51
CA GLU A 126 -14.13 -13.40 -3.27
C GLU A 126 -13.94 -12.96 -4.74
N GLY A 127 -14.39 -13.79 -5.66
CA GLY A 127 -14.28 -13.53 -7.09
C GLY A 127 -13.02 -14.08 -7.73
N ILE A 128 -12.07 -14.59 -6.95
CA ILE A 128 -10.84 -15.19 -7.44
C ILE A 128 -10.91 -16.71 -7.26
N ARG A 129 -10.63 -17.42 -8.32
CA ARG A 129 -10.52 -18.88 -8.31
C ARG A 129 -9.06 -19.28 -8.36
N ARG A 130 -8.57 -19.77 -7.23
CA ARG A 130 -7.20 -20.25 -7.15
C ARG A 130 -7.08 -21.64 -7.79
N LEU A 131 -6.09 -21.79 -8.63
CA LEU A 131 -5.73 -23.08 -9.24
C LEU A 131 -4.34 -23.47 -8.78
N GLU A 132 -4.12 -24.73 -8.50
CA GLU A 132 -2.79 -25.23 -8.18
C GLU A 132 -2.10 -25.71 -9.45
N PRO A 133 -0.81 -25.33 -9.65
CA PRO A 133 -0.02 -25.89 -10.73
C PRO A 133 0.18 -27.39 -10.51
N GLY A 134 0.01 -28.18 -11.59
CA GLY A 134 0.23 -29.61 -11.41
C GLY A 134 -0.39 -30.50 -12.46
#